data_f73bd03ec4b95766ced45bcfe9034a98
#
_entry.id   f73bd03ec4b95766ced45bcfe9034a98
#
_cell.length_a   1.000
_cell.length_b   1.000
_cell.length_c   1.000
_cell.angle_alpha   90.00
_cell.angle_beta   90.00
_cell.angle_gamma   90.00
#
_symmetry.space_group_name_H-M   'P 1'
#
loop_
_entity.id
_entity.type
_entity.pdbx_description
1 polymer ?
#
loop_
_entity_poly.entity_id
_entity_poly.type
_entity_poly.pdbx_seq_one_letter_code
_entity_poly.pdbx_strand_id
1 'polypeptide(L)'
;MTTRGAWDPSRAAGSDSDIEGRVRAFWEQAFNGRDLDLIDAITAPEFVNHNALPGTPPGPEGHCQVVQRLWAAVPDAHFEIKHLASDRDTVICIGTMFGTHEGTLLGVPGTGRRVEWRQCHMYRFNQDGRAVEHDAIRDDAGLLHRFR
;
A
#
# COMPACT_ATOMS: atom_id res chain seq x y z
N MET A 1 -12.92 22.46 2.99
CA MET A 1 -12.18 21.21 2.89
C MET A 1 -12.99 20.14 3.62
N THR A 2 -13.66 19.26 2.89
CA THR A 2 -14.40 18.16 3.50
C THR A 2 -13.39 17.11 3.98
N THR A 3 -13.28 16.92 5.28
CA THR A 3 -12.63 15.75 5.85
C THR A 3 -13.40 14.53 5.37
N ARG A 4 -12.83 13.75 4.47
CA ARG A 4 -13.39 12.45 4.13
C ARG A 4 -13.31 11.61 5.38
N GLY A 5 -14.46 11.08 5.82
CA GLY A 5 -14.55 10.27 7.04
C GLY A 5 -13.59 9.09 7.01
N ALA A 6 -13.22 8.62 8.19
CA ALA A 6 -12.41 7.41 8.35
C ALA A 6 -13.08 6.23 7.61
N TRP A 7 -12.27 5.33 7.06
CA TRP A 7 -12.76 4.13 6.42
C TRP A 7 -13.56 3.27 7.42
N ASP A 8 -14.75 2.85 7.00
CA ASP A 8 -15.62 2.00 7.80
C ASP A 8 -15.71 0.61 7.15
N PRO A 9 -15.14 -0.43 7.78
CA PRO A 9 -15.14 -1.79 7.22
C PRO A 9 -16.53 -2.41 7.10
N SER A 10 -17.53 -1.87 7.81
CA SER A 10 -18.90 -2.39 7.77
C SER A 10 -19.70 -1.92 6.55
N ARG A 11 -19.20 -0.90 5.82
CA ARG A 11 -19.90 -0.36 4.66
C ARG A 11 -19.52 -1.10 3.39
N ALA A 12 -20.51 -1.62 2.68
CA ALA A 12 -20.30 -2.17 1.35
C ALA A 12 -19.84 -1.08 0.37
N ALA A 13 -19.01 -1.46 -0.61
CA ALA A 13 -18.60 -0.53 -1.66
C ALA A 13 -19.79 -0.27 -2.60
N GLY A 14 -20.31 0.96 -2.60
CA GLY A 14 -21.47 1.36 -3.38
C GLY A 14 -21.14 2.22 -4.61
N SER A 15 -19.93 2.76 -4.70
CA SER A 15 -19.54 3.66 -5.78
C SER A 15 -18.02 3.74 -5.94
N ASP A 16 -17.55 4.29 -7.08
CA ASP A 16 -16.14 4.53 -7.35
C ASP A 16 -15.48 5.39 -6.26
N SER A 17 -16.21 6.35 -5.71
CA SER A 17 -15.72 7.20 -4.62
C SER A 17 -15.48 6.42 -3.33
N ASP A 18 -16.22 5.33 -3.07
CA ASP A 18 -16.03 4.50 -1.88
C ASP A 18 -14.73 3.72 -1.96
N ILE A 19 -14.41 3.09 -3.10
CA ILE A 19 -13.18 2.32 -3.26
C ILE A 19 -11.95 3.23 -3.31
N GLU A 20 -12.04 4.42 -3.90
CA GLU A 20 -10.99 5.42 -3.80
C GLU A 20 -10.74 5.82 -2.34
N GLY A 21 -11.80 6.01 -1.55
CA GLY A 21 -11.72 6.29 -0.12
C GLY A 21 -11.05 5.16 0.67
N ARG A 22 -11.26 3.91 0.26
CA ARG A 22 -10.61 2.74 0.88
C ARG A 22 -9.11 2.69 0.60
N VAL A 23 -8.69 3.01 -0.62
CA VAL A 23 -7.25 3.11 -0.95
C VAL A 23 -6.60 4.26 -0.18
N ARG A 24 -7.28 5.40 -0.09
CA ARG A 24 -6.81 6.52 0.72
C ARG A 24 -6.67 6.14 2.19
N ALA A 25 -7.65 5.46 2.74
CA ALA A 25 -7.60 4.98 4.13
C ALA A 25 -6.48 3.96 4.36
N PHE A 26 -6.24 3.07 3.39
CA PHE A 26 -5.13 2.14 3.46
C PHE A 26 -3.80 2.88 3.62
N TRP A 27 -3.51 3.85 2.77
CA TRP A 27 -2.23 4.55 2.84
C TRP A 27 -2.14 5.51 4.03
N GLU A 28 -3.16 6.36 4.22
CA GLU A 28 -3.11 7.42 5.23
C GLU A 28 -3.34 6.93 6.65
N GLN A 29 -4.23 5.95 6.84
CA GLN A 29 -4.58 5.44 8.17
C GLN A 29 -3.85 4.15 8.51
N ALA A 30 -3.87 3.16 7.63
CA ALA A 30 -3.30 1.85 7.92
C ALA A 30 -1.77 1.83 7.75
N PHE A 31 -1.27 2.26 6.61
CA PHE A 31 0.17 2.25 6.33
C PHE A 31 0.91 3.35 7.11
N ASN A 32 0.55 4.60 6.90
CA ASN A 32 1.20 5.73 7.60
C ASN A 32 0.92 5.71 9.10
N GLY A 33 -0.25 5.24 9.51
CA GLY A 33 -0.66 5.11 10.91
C GLY A 33 -0.18 3.84 11.61
N ARG A 34 0.50 2.93 10.90
CA ARG A 34 1.01 1.66 11.49
C ARG A 34 -0.09 0.78 12.08
N ASP A 35 -1.25 0.70 11.41
CA ASP A 35 -2.42 -0.03 11.89
C ASP A 35 -2.60 -1.35 11.13
N LEU A 36 -2.01 -2.42 11.66
CA LEU A 36 -2.11 -3.76 11.07
C LEU A 36 -3.53 -4.32 11.14
N ASP A 37 -4.30 -3.99 12.17
CA ASP A 37 -5.68 -4.44 12.31
C ASP A 37 -6.56 -3.87 11.19
N LEU A 38 -6.30 -2.63 10.80
CA LEU A 38 -7.00 -2.01 9.68
C LEU A 38 -6.60 -2.68 8.35
N ILE A 39 -5.34 -3.03 8.15
CA ILE A 39 -4.89 -3.77 6.95
C ILE A 39 -5.62 -5.11 6.87
N ASP A 40 -5.70 -5.82 8.00
CA ASP A 40 -6.43 -7.09 8.08
C ASP A 40 -7.90 -6.92 7.69
N ALA A 41 -8.55 -5.90 8.24
CA ALA A 41 -9.98 -5.65 8.01
C ALA A 41 -10.34 -5.28 6.57
N ILE A 42 -9.46 -4.57 5.86
CA ILE A 42 -9.72 -4.14 4.47
C ILE A 42 -9.32 -5.19 3.42
N THR A 43 -8.70 -6.28 3.84
CA THR A 43 -8.15 -7.30 2.94
C THR A 43 -9.04 -8.54 2.94
N ALA A 44 -9.46 -8.97 1.76
CA ALA A 44 -10.25 -10.20 1.61
C ALA A 44 -9.39 -11.45 1.85
N PRO A 45 -10.00 -12.57 2.31
CA PRO A 45 -9.28 -13.82 2.49
C PRO A 45 -8.56 -14.33 1.23
N GLU A 46 -9.15 -14.07 0.06
CA GLU A 46 -8.61 -14.46 -1.25
C GLU A 46 -7.61 -13.47 -1.85
N PHE A 47 -7.22 -12.44 -1.13
CA PHE A 47 -6.32 -11.38 -1.63
C PHE A 47 -5.00 -11.94 -2.17
N VAL A 48 -4.66 -11.50 -3.37
CA VAL A 48 -3.39 -11.83 -4.04
C VAL A 48 -2.60 -10.55 -4.32
N ASN A 49 -1.35 -10.55 -3.90
CA ASN A 49 -0.41 -9.47 -4.19
C ASN A 49 0.61 -9.95 -5.23
N HIS A 50 0.52 -9.43 -6.43
CA HIS A 50 1.43 -9.82 -7.54
C HIS A 50 2.88 -9.37 -7.31
N ASN A 51 3.13 -8.50 -6.34
CA ASN A 51 4.47 -8.00 -6.00
C ASN A 51 5.06 -8.63 -4.73
N ALA A 52 4.34 -9.56 -4.12
CA ALA A 52 4.84 -10.25 -2.94
C ALA A 52 5.99 -11.20 -3.29
N LEU A 53 6.90 -11.38 -2.34
CA LEU A 53 7.97 -12.37 -2.47
C LEU A 53 7.39 -13.79 -2.53
N PRO A 54 8.05 -14.71 -3.26
CA PRO A 54 7.62 -16.11 -3.28
C PRO A 54 7.46 -16.68 -1.86
N GLY A 55 6.39 -17.46 -1.64
CA GLY A 55 6.07 -18.02 -0.33
C GLY A 55 5.27 -17.11 0.59
N THR A 56 4.97 -15.89 0.19
CA THR A 56 4.05 -15.02 0.94
C THR A 56 2.63 -15.59 0.88
N PRO A 57 1.97 -15.83 2.03
CA PRO A 57 0.62 -16.38 2.01
C PRO A 57 -0.39 -15.40 1.39
N PRO A 58 -1.50 -15.91 0.81
CA PRO A 58 -2.58 -15.04 0.36
C PRO A 58 -3.33 -14.42 1.55
N GLY A 59 -4.20 -13.47 1.26
CA GLY A 59 -5.08 -12.87 2.24
C GLY A 59 -4.41 -11.85 3.17
N PRO A 60 -5.08 -11.52 4.28
CA PRO A 60 -4.61 -10.48 5.20
C PRO A 60 -3.23 -10.74 5.79
N GLU A 61 -2.92 -12.00 6.10
CA GLU A 61 -1.62 -12.37 6.66
C GLU A 61 -0.47 -11.97 5.73
N GLY A 62 -0.56 -12.31 4.46
CA GLY A 62 0.46 -11.96 3.46
C GLY A 62 0.54 -10.45 3.24
N HIS A 63 -0.59 -9.76 3.22
CA HIS A 63 -0.63 -8.30 3.07
C HIS A 63 0.10 -7.61 4.24
N CYS A 64 -0.19 -8.04 5.47
CA CYS A 64 0.51 -7.54 6.66
C CYS A 64 2.02 -7.84 6.62
N GLN A 65 2.41 -9.04 6.20
CA GLN A 65 3.82 -9.40 6.10
C GLN A 65 4.60 -8.49 5.13
N VAL A 66 4.03 -8.18 3.97
CA VAL A 66 4.66 -7.29 2.99
C VAL A 66 4.88 -5.90 3.58
N VAL A 67 3.85 -5.36 4.24
CA VAL A 67 3.92 -4.04 4.87
C VAL A 67 4.94 -4.02 6.01
N GLN A 68 4.97 -5.05 6.85
CA GLN A 68 5.92 -5.16 7.96
C GLN A 68 7.37 -5.23 7.48
N ARG A 69 7.64 -5.95 6.38
CA ARG A 69 8.98 -5.98 5.77
C ARG A 69 9.41 -4.60 5.30
N LEU A 70 8.49 -3.85 4.73
CA LEU A 70 8.78 -2.50 4.28
C LEU A 70 9.07 -1.56 5.45
N TRP A 71 8.29 -1.63 6.52
CA TRP A 71 8.57 -0.86 7.73
C TRP A 71 9.90 -1.26 8.39
N ALA A 72 10.31 -2.52 8.29
CA ALA A 72 11.62 -2.95 8.78
C ALA A 72 12.77 -2.34 7.97
N ALA A 73 12.60 -2.22 6.66
CA ALA A 73 13.60 -1.61 5.76
C ALA A 73 13.61 -0.08 5.88
N VAL A 74 12.44 0.54 6.04
CA VAL A 74 12.24 1.99 6.12
C VAL A 74 11.31 2.28 7.31
N PRO A 75 11.84 2.33 8.56
CA PRO A 75 11.00 2.45 9.76
C PRO A 75 10.13 3.70 9.81
N ASP A 76 10.59 4.79 9.22
CA ASP A 76 9.87 6.05 9.10
C ASP A 76 9.11 6.19 7.78
N ALA A 77 8.82 5.08 7.08
CA ALA A 77 8.14 5.11 5.80
C ALA A 77 6.81 5.86 5.86
N HIS A 78 6.64 6.77 4.93
CA HIS A 78 5.44 7.58 4.77
C HIS A 78 5.09 7.68 3.28
N PHE A 79 3.86 7.36 2.93
CA PHE A 79 3.39 7.40 1.56
C PHE A 79 2.49 8.62 1.32
N GLU A 80 2.82 9.41 0.32
CA GLU A 80 2.00 10.54 -0.13
C GLU A 80 1.29 10.19 -1.43
N ILE A 81 -0.03 10.22 -1.41
CA ILE A 81 -0.86 10.04 -2.59
C ILE A 81 -0.82 11.31 -3.42
N LYS A 82 -0.50 11.17 -4.71
CA LYS A 82 -0.53 12.27 -5.68
C LYS A 82 -1.81 12.23 -6.54
N HIS A 83 -2.18 11.04 -7.03
CA HIS A 83 -3.34 10.86 -7.88
C HIS A 83 -4.07 9.57 -7.55
N LEU A 84 -5.39 9.62 -7.57
CA LEU A 84 -6.29 8.48 -7.49
C LEU A 84 -7.27 8.54 -8.65
N ALA A 85 -7.47 7.41 -9.31
CA ALA A 85 -8.51 7.24 -10.30
C ALA A 85 -9.11 5.85 -10.16
N SER A 86 -10.37 5.71 -10.44
CA SER A 86 -11.07 4.42 -10.37
C SER A 86 -11.82 4.13 -11.67
N ASP A 87 -11.91 2.86 -12.00
CA ASP A 87 -12.71 2.32 -13.08
C ASP A 87 -13.32 1.00 -12.58
N ARG A 88 -14.65 0.98 -12.46
CA ARG A 88 -15.42 -0.17 -11.95
C ARG A 88 -14.97 -0.55 -10.51
N ASP A 89 -14.37 -1.73 -10.34
CA ASP A 89 -13.91 -2.26 -9.06
C ASP A 89 -12.42 -2.01 -8.79
N THR A 90 -11.77 -1.27 -9.67
CA THR A 90 -10.31 -1.08 -9.67
C THR A 90 -9.93 0.37 -9.40
N VAL A 91 -8.93 0.56 -8.54
CA VAL A 91 -8.35 1.88 -8.23
C VAL A 91 -6.89 1.89 -8.63
N ILE A 92 -6.47 2.95 -9.31
CA ILE A 92 -5.08 3.27 -9.60
C ILE A 92 -4.65 4.41 -8.70
N CYS A 93 -3.54 4.22 -8.00
CA CYS A 93 -2.98 5.19 -7.06
C CYS A 93 -1.53 5.50 -7.46
N ILE A 94 -1.24 6.75 -7.75
CA ILE A 94 0.14 7.21 -7.97
C ILE A 94 0.58 8.01 -6.76
N GLY A 95 1.75 7.69 -6.23
CA GLY A 95 2.29 8.37 -5.07
C GLY A 95 3.79 8.17 -4.90
N THR A 96 4.30 8.70 -3.82
CA THR A 96 5.73 8.62 -3.49
C THR A 96 5.89 8.17 -2.04
N MET A 97 6.76 7.19 -1.84
CA MET A 97 7.18 6.79 -0.50
C MET A 97 8.43 7.55 -0.10
N PHE A 98 8.39 8.11 1.10
CA PHE A 98 9.51 8.80 1.72
C PHE A 98 9.95 8.07 2.98
N GLY A 99 11.19 8.22 3.36
CA GLY A 99 11.73 7.69 4.60
C GLY A 99 13.24 7.61 4.60
N THR A 100 13.79 6.79 5.48
CA THR A 100 15.23 6.56 5.65
C THR A 100 15.54 5.08 5.47
N HIS A 101 16.52 4.76 4.64
CA HIS A 101 16.94 3.40 4.33
C HIS A 101 17.79 2.82 5.46
N GLU A 102 17.17 2.10 6.38
CA GLU A 102 17.84 1.56 7.55
C GLU A 102 18.00 0.04 7.53
N GLY A 103 17.11 -0.69 6.87
CA GLY A 103 17.18 -2.13 6.68
C GLY A 103 17.36 -2.52 5.23
N THR A 104 17.51 -3.81 4.96
CA THR A 104 17.68 -4.31 3.58
C THR A 104 16.46 -4.02 2.73
N LEU A 105 16.66 -3.36 1.59
CA LEU A 105 15.63 -3.04 0.61
C LEU A 105 16.17 -3.29 -0.79
N LEU A 106 15.41 -4.04 -1.61
CA LEU A 106 15.83 -4.45 -2.97
C LEU A 106 17.24 -5.08 -2.98
N GLY A 107 17.56 -5.87 -1.96
CA GLY A 107 18.84 -6.54 -1.83
C GLY A 107 20.00 -5.66 -1.38
N VAL A 108 19.76 -4.39 -1.06
CA VAL A 108 20.78 -3.44 -0.60
C VAL A 108 20.65 -3.28 0.92
N PRO A 109 21.72 -3.58 1.71
CA PRO A 109 21.72 -3.31 3.14
C PRO A 109 21.55 -1.82 3.44
N GLY A 110 21.00 -1.49 4.61
CA GLY A 110 20.70 -0.12 5.01
C GLY A 110 21.87 0.84 4.81
N THR A 111 21.61 1.94 4.10
CA THR A 111 22.60 2.97 3.75
C THR A 111 22.49 4.22 4.61
N GLY A 112 21.40 4.37 5.37
CA GLY A 112 21.06 5.61 6.07
C GLY A 112 20.62 6.74 5.15
N ARG A 113 20.52 6.49 3.84
CA ARG A 113 20.14 7.50 2.85
C ARG A 113 18.64 7.71 2.82
N ARG A 114 18.23 8.88 2.32
CA ARG A 114 16.82 9.21 2.13
C ARG A 114 16.20 8.34 1.04
N VAL A 115 15.03 7.79 1.35
CA VAL A 115 14.15 7.13 0.39
C VAL A 115 13.20 8.16 -0.22
N GLU A 116 13.13 8.19 -1.53
CA GLU A 116 12.14 8.91 -2.30
C GLU A 116 11.81 8.00 -3.48
N TRP A 117 10.71 7.24 -3.38
CA TRP A 117 10.43 6.11 -4.24
C TRP A 117 9.05 6.26 -4.88
N ARG A 118 9.03 6.63 -6.15
CA ARG A 118 7.79 6.82 -6.90
C ARG A 118 7.16 5.47 -7.21
N GLN A 119 5.85 5.38 -7.03
CA GLN A 119 5.11 4.14 -7.15
C GLN A 119 3.75 4.36 -7.79
N CYS A 120 3.30 3.36 -8.55
CA CYS A 120 1.95 3.25 -9.05
C CYS A 120 1.36 1.94 -8.54
N HIS A 121 0.26 2.00 -7.84
CA HIS A 121 -0.43 0.84 -7.27
C HIS A 121 -1.78 0.64 -7.92
N MET A 122 -2.14 -0.62 -8.17
CA MET A 122 -3.47 -1.05 -8.58
C MET A 122 -4.08 -1.90 -7.47
N TYR A 123 -5.32 -1.58 -7.10
CA TYR A 123 -6.12 -2.38 -6.17
C TYR A 123 -7.45 -2.73 -6.82
N ARG A 124 -7.85 -3.99 -6.73
CA ARG A 124 -9.18 -4.44 -7.10
C ARG A 124 -9.94 -4.87 -5.86
N PHE A 125 -11.23 -4.53 -5.83
CA PHE A 125 -12.10 -4.74 -4.68
C PHE A 125 -13.25 -5.70 -5.01
N ASN A 126 -13.72 -6.45 -4.01
CA ASN A 126 -14.94 -7.23 -4.13
C ASN A 126 -16.17 -6.36 -3.77
N GLN A 127 -17.36 -6.98 -3.83
CA GLN A 127 -18.62 -6.28 -3.54
C GLN A 127 -18.71 -5.82 -2.08
N ASP A 128 -18.02 -6.48 -1.15
CA ASP A 128 -17.94 -6.08 0.25
C ASP A 128 -16.98 -4.91 0.48
N GLY A 129 -16.29 -4.48 -0.56
CA GLY A 129 -15.32 -3.39 -0.49
C GLY A 129 -14.00 -3.78 0.15
N ARG A 130 -13.66 -5.07 0.11
CA ARG A 130 -12.35 -5.56 0.55
C ARG A 130 -11.45 -5.78 -0.65
N ALA A 131 -10.16 -5.50 -0.47
CA ALA A 131 -9.18 -5.70 -1.53
C ALA A 131 -8.98 -7.20 -1.80
N VAL A 132 -9.07 -7.57 -3.09
CA VAL A 132 -8.85 -8.94 -3.56
C VAL A 132 -7.60 -9.09 -4.40
N GLU A 133 -7.05 -7.97 -4.89
CA GLU A 133 -5.88 -8.00 -5.76
C GLU A 133 -5.09 -6.69 -5.62
N HIS A 134 -3.77 -6.81 -5.66
CA HIS A 134 -2.84 -5.70 -5.70
C HIS A 134 -1.74 -5.99 -6.70
N ASP A 135 -1.40 -4.98 -7.49
CA ASP A 135 -0.22 -4.95 -8.34
C ASP A 135 0.44 -3.58 -8.23
N ALA A 136 1.73 -3.50 -8.53
CA ALA A 136 2.43 -2.23 -8.47
C ALA A 136 3.60 -2.19 -9.46
N ILE A 137 3.86 -0.99 -9.94
CA ILE A 137 5.05 -0.64 -10.70
C ILE A 137 5.74 0.46 -9.92
N ARG A 138 7.04 0.28 -9.66
CA ARG A 138 7.83 1.21 -8.85
C ARG A 138 9.08 1.63 -9.60
N ASP A 139 9.54 2.84 -9.35
CA ASP A 139 10.81 3.34 -9.89
C ASP A 139 12.00 2.78 -9.10
N ASP A 140 12.24 1.49 -9.24
CA ASP A 140 13.33 0.80 -8.55
C ASP A 140 14.71 1.29 -9.00
N ALA A 141 14.87 1.59 -10.28
CA ALA A 141 16.12 2.10 -10.81
C ALA A 141 16.49 3.45 -10.19
N GLY A 142 15.53 4.36 -10.08
CA GLY A 142 15.73 5.66 -9.42
C GLY A 142 16.09 5.51 -7.95
N LEU A 143 15.41 4.60 -7.23
CA LEU A 143 15.72 4.33 -5.84
C LEU A 143 17.13 3.75 -5.66
N LEU A 144 17.48 2.72 -6.43
CA LEU A 144 18.81 2.09 -6.36
C LEU A 144 19.93 3.07 -6.68
N HIS A 145 19.70 4.01 -7.59
CA HIS A 145 20.65 5.07 -7.88
C HIS A 145 20.92 5.96 -6.65
N ARG A 146 19.91 6.24 -5.85
CA ARG A 146 20.05 7.01 -4.60
C ARG A 146 20.88 6.30 -3.53
N PHE A 147 20.97 4.98 -3.59
CA PHE A 147 21.69 4.16 -2.62
C PHE A 147 23.20 4.00 -2.96
N ARG A 148 23.64 4.57 -4.06
CA ARG A 148 25.05 4.54 -4.48
C ARG A 148 25.87 5.67 -3.88
#